data_1be9fc4de065a5a71bb59ee8bcdfb935
#
_entry.id   1be9fc4de065a5a71bb59ee8bcdfb935
#
_cell.length_a   1.000
_cell.length_b   1.000
_cell.length_c   1.000
_cell.angle_alpha   90.00
_cell.angle_beta   90.00
_cell.angle_gamma   90.00
#
_symmetry.space_group_name_H-M   'P 1'
#
loop_
_entity.id
_entity.type
_entity.pdbx_description
1 polymer ?
#
loop_
_entity_poly.entity_id
_entity_poly.type
_entity_poly.pdbx_seq_one_letter_code
_entity_poly.pdbx_strand_id
1 'polypeptide(L)'
;MAQILIVDDSSTVRDEVSTCLKAGGLTVVTAVDGKDGLVKLKADPGIKLVVCDVNMPNMDGLTMVEKIRGELGNKTVNLIMLTTESSPNMKERGKAAGVKGWIVKPFKGAAVLETFKKLVA
;
A
#
# COMPACT_ATOMS: atom_id res chain seq x y z
N MET A 1 7.39 -12.64 -9.52
CA MET A 1 6.24 -11.79 -9.18
C MET A 1 6.29 -11.37 -7.73
N ALA A 2 6.02 -10.10 -7.43
CA ALA A 2 5.93 -9.61 -6.06
C ALA A 2 4.56 -9.91 -5.47
N GLN A 3 4.50 -10.10 -4.15
CA GLN A 3 3.27 -10.26 -3.40
C GLN A 3 2.73 -8.92 -2.91
N ILE A 4 3.64 -7.99 -2.58
CA ILE A 4 3.30 -6.70 -1.96
C ILE A 4 3.92 -5.56 -2.75
N LEU A 5 3.14 -4.51 -2.97
CA LEU A 5 3.60 -3.22 -3.50
C LEU A 5 3.59 -2.20 -2.37
N ILE A 6 4.72 -1.57 -2.12
CA ILE A 6 4.86 -0.46 -1.16
C ILE A 6 4.94 0.84 -1.94
N VAL A 7 4.04 1.77 -1.68
CA VAL A 7 3.99 3.07 -2.35
C VAL A 7 4.18 4.18 -1.33
N ASP A 8 5.32 4.86 -1.38
CA ASP A 8 5.66 5.95 -0.47
C ASP A 8 6.75 6.80 -1.11
N ASP A 9 6.66 8.10 -0.99
CA ASP A 9 7.68 9.01 -1.55
C ASP A 9 8.95 9.08 -0.69
N SER A 10 8.90 8.58 0.54
CA SER A 10 10.06 8.51 1.43
C SER A 10 10.87 7.23 1.15
N SER A 11 12.12 7.39 0.71
CA SER A 11 13.01 6.25 0.52
C SER A 11 13.30 5.52 1.83
N THR A 12 13.38 6.26 2.94
CA THR A 12 13.58 5.67 4.27
C THR A 12 12.43 4.73 4.64
N VAL A 13 11.19 5.16 4.42
CA VAL A 13 10.02 4.33 4.71
C VAL A 13 9.97 3.11 3.78
N ARG A 14 10.21 3.31 2.48
CA ARG A 14 10.24 2.18 1.54
C ARG A 14 11.26 1.12 1.95
N ASP A 15 12.47 1.56 2.33
CA ASP A 15 13.54 0.64 2.74
C ASP A 15 13.20 -0.06 4.05
N GLU A 16 12.68 0.66 5.03
CA GLU A 16 12.30 0.11 6.33
C GLU A 16 11.23 -0.98 6.19
N VAL A 17 10.17 -0.66 5.48
CA VAL A 17 9.05 -1.59 5.29
C VAL A 17 9.49 -2.78 4.45
N SER A 18 10.20 -2.54 3.34
CA SER A 18 10.69 -3.60 2.46
C SER A 18 11.63 -4.56 3.18
N THR A 19 12.57 -4.03 3.96
CA THR A 19 13.52 -4.85 4.71
C THR A 19 12.79 -5.76 5.70
N CYS A 20 11.82 -5.21 6.44
CA CYS A 20 11.03 -5.97 7.40
C CYS A 20 10.25 -7.11 6.71
N LEU A 21 9.57 -6.80 5.62
CA LEU A 21 8.72 -7.78 4.93
C LEU A 21 9.54 -8.86 4.24
N LYS A 22 10.66 -8.50 3.64
CA LYS A 22 11.58 -9.47 3.02
C LYS A 22 12.19 -10.41 4.07
N ALA A 23 12.57 -9.87 5.22
CA ALA A 23 13.06 -10.69 6.34
C ALA A 23 12.00 -11.68 6.82
N GLY A 24 10.72 -11.34 6.67
CA GLY A 24 9.60 -12.23 6.98
C GLY A 24 9.24 -13.22 5.87
N GLY A 25 10.01 -13.26 4.78
CA GLY A 25 9.80 -14.21 3.68
C GLY A 25 8.85 -13.71 2.59
N LEU A 26 8.50 -12.42 2.59
CA LEU A 26 7.59 -11.86 1.58
C LEU A 26 8.36 -11.20 0.44
N THR A 27 7.79 -11.21 -0.75
CA THR A 27 8.36 -10.57 -1.94
C THR A 27 7.73 -9.20 -2.14
N VAL A 28 8.56 -8.18 -2.36
CA VAL A 28 8.16 -6.78 -2.33
C VAL A 28 8.67 -6.03 -3.55
N VAL A 29 7.82 -5.19 -4.13
CA VAL A 29 8.20 -4.16 -5.09
C VAL A 29 7.80 -2.80 -4.53
N THR A 30 8.53 -1.75 -4.88
CA THR A 30 8.27 -0.41 -4.35
C THR A 30 7.95 0.57 -5.46
N ALA A 31 7.22 1.62 -5.12
CA ALA A 31 6.91 2.74 -6.00
C ALA A 31 7.04 4.06 -5.23
N VAL A 32 7.35 5.13 -5.95
CA VAL A 32 7.69 6.42 -5.34
C VAL A 32 6.49 7.37 -5.19
N ASP A 33 5.42 7.13 -5.91
CA ASP A 33 4.18 7.91 -5.82
C ASP A 33 3.00 7.12 -6.37
N GLY A 34 1.81 7.73 -6.38
CA GLY A 34 0.59 7.06 -6.84
C GLY A 34 0.62 6.68 -8.32
N LYS A 35 1.21 7.51 -9.17
CA LYS A 35 1.33 7.18 -10.60
C LYS A 35 2.22 5.98 -10.84
N ASP A 36 3.38 5.97 -10.19
CA ASP A 36 4.32 4.85 -10.25
C ASP A 36 3.69 3.59 -9.69
N GLY A 37 2.92 3.72 -8.60
CA GLY A 37 2.18 2.61 -8.01
C GLY A 37 1.18 1.97 -8.96
N LEU A 38 0.42 2.78 -9.70
CA LEU A 38 -0.53 2.26 -10.69
C LEU A 38 0.19 1.52 -11.82
N VAL A 39 1.30 2.05 -12.30
CA VAL A 39 2.11 1.41 -13.35
C VAL A 39 2.60 0.03 -12.88
N LYS A 40 3.15 -0.03 -11.68
CA LYS A 40 3.70 -1.29 -11.14
C LYS A 40 2.63 -2.31 -10.83
N LEU A 41 1.49 -1.88 -10.30
CA LEU A 41 0.38 -2.80 -10.05
C LEU A 41 -0.17 -3.39 -11.35
N LYS A 42 -0.31 -2.56 -12.37
CA LYS A 42 -0.80 -3.01 -13.68
C LYS A 42 0.17 -4.00 -14.33
N ALA A 43 1.48 -3.77 -14.16
CA ALA A 43 2.53 -4.61 -14.74
C ALA A 43 2.69 -5.95 -14.03
N ASP A 44 2.26 -6.06 -12.77
CA ASP A 44 2.43 -7.27 -11.98
C ASP A 44 1.10 -7.69 -11.35
N PRO A 45 0.29 -8.50 -12.06
CA PRO A 45 -1.00 -8.95 -11.55
C PRO A 45 -0.90 -9.93 -10.38
N GLY A 46 0.31 -10.38 -10.05
CA GLY A 46 0.54 -11.23 -8.88
C GLY A 46 0.52 -10.49 -7.54
N ILE A 47 0.55 -9.16 -7.55
CA ILE A 47 0.48 -8.36 -6.33
C ILE A 47 -0.87 -8.56 -5.66
N LYS A 48 -0.84 -8.92 -4.37
CA LYS A 48 -2.04 -9.20 -3.57
C LYS A 48 -2.32 -8.16 -2.50
N LEU A 49 -1.33 -7.32 -2.19
CA LEU A 49 -1.44 -6.28 -1.17
C LEU A 49 -0.71 -5.03 -1.62
N VAL A 50 -1.38 -3.89 -1.48
CA VAL A 50 -0.76 -2.56 -1.68
C VAL A 50 -0.76 -1.85 -0.33
N VAL A 51 0.42 -1.39 0.09
CA VAL A 51 0.60 -0.56 1.28
C VAL A 51 1.04 0.81 0.82
N CYS A 52 0.25 1.85 1.08
CA CYS A 52 0.56 3.18 0.55
C CYS A 52 0.33 4.30 1.54
N ASP A 53 1.12 5.37 1.38
CA ASP A 53 0.93 6.63 2.09
C ASP A 53 -0.17 7.46 1.41
N VAL A 54 -0.71 8.42 2.14
CA VAL A 54 -1.68 9.40 1.60
C VAL A 54 -0.94 10.52 0.89
N ASN A 55 -0.01 11.20 1.58
CA ASN A 55 0.65 12.40 1.07
C ASN A 55 1.86 12.05 0.19
N MET A 56 1.67 12.16 -1.12
CA MET A 56 2.72 11.91 -2.11
C MET A 56 2.57 12.92 -3.25
N PRO A 57 3.69 13.30 -3.93
CA PRO A 57 3.60 14.15 -5.10
C PRO A 57 2.94 13.42 -6.28
N ASN A 58 2.52 14.15 -7.28
CA ASN A 58 1.93 13.68 -8.54
C ASN A 58 0.57 13.03 -8.39
N MET A 59 0.40 12.12 -7.43
CA MET A 59 -0.88 11.50 -7.12
C MET A 59 -0.84 10.99 -5.68
N ASP A 60 -1.76 11.44 -4.85
CA ASP A 60 -1.87 10.99 -3.46
C ASP A 60 -2.41 9.55 -3.37
N GLY A 61 -2.23 8.94 -2.18
CA GLY A 61 -2.60 7.53 -1.98
C GLY A 61 -4.09 7.26 -2.05
N LEU A 62 -4.92 8.17 -1.60
CA LEU A 62 -6.38 7.99 -1.67
C LEU A 62 -6.87 8.02 -3.11
N THR A 63 -6.36 8.97 -3.91
CA THR A 63 -6.65 9.01 -5.35
C THR A 63 -6.17 7.72 -6.02
N MET A 64 -4.98 7.24 -5.65
CA MET A 64 -4.45 5.98 -6.21
C MET A 64 -5.38 4.80 -5.90
N VAL A 65 -5.80 4.61 -4.65
CA VAL A 65 -6.67 3.47 -4.31
C VAL A 65 -8.04 3.57 -5.01
N GLU A 66 -8.57 4.77 -5.15
CA GLU A 66 -9.80 4.99 -5.91
C GLU A 66 -9.63 4.59 -7.38
N LYS A 67 -8.49 4.91 -7.97
CA LYS A 67 -8.18 4.53 -9.37
C LYS A 67 -7.92 3.03 -9.51
N ILE A 68 -7.32 2.39 -8.50
CA ILE A 68 -7.14 0.93 -8.52
C ILE A 68 -8.51 0.25 -8.64
N ARG A 69 -9.48 0.68 -7.84
CA ARG A 69 -10.83 0.10 -7.85
C ARG A 69 -11.61 0.46 -9.11
N GLY A 70 -11.53 1.72 -9.56
CA GLY A 70 -12.29 2.25 -10.69
C GLY A 70 -11.61 2.01 -12.03
N GLU A 71 -10.53 2.73 -12.32
CA GLU A 71 -9.88 2.70 -13.64
C GLU A 71 -9.23 1.37 -13.96
N LEU A 72 -8.49 0.78 -13.01
CA LEU A 72 -7.90 -0.54 -13.21
C LEU A 72 -8.90 -1.67 -13.06
N GLY A 73 -10.03 -1.41 -12.42
CA GLY A 73 -11.04 -2.43 -12.15
C GLY A 73 -10.55 -3.55 -11.24
N ASN A 74 -9.46 -3.34 -10.50
CA ASN A 74 -8.92 -4.35 -9.61
C ASN A 74 -9.63 -4.27 -8.26
N LYS A 75 -10.53 -5.22 -8.01
CA LYS A 75 -11.35 -5.27 -6.80
C LYS A 75 -10.90 -6.34 -5.82
N THR A 76 -9.86 -7.08 -6.17
CA THR A 76 -9.38 -8.21 -5.38
C THR A 76 -8.13 -7.91 -4.58
N VAL A 77 -7.29 -6.96 -5.02
CA VAL A 77 -6.08 -6.59 -4.29
C VAL A 77 -6.46 -5.97 -2.95
N ASN A 78 -5.77 -6.37 -1.90
CA ASN A 78 -5.96 -5.80 -0.57
C ASN A 78 -5.22 -4.46 -0.47
N LEU A 79 -5.84 -3.49 0.17
CA LEU A 79 -5.31 -2.13 0.31
C LEU A 79 -5.16 -1.78 1.79
N ILE A 80 -3.98 -1.29 2.18
CA ILE A 80 -3.66 -0.81 3.52
C ILE A 80 -3.03 0.58 3.38
N MET A 81 -3.48 1.52 4.20
CA MET A 81 -2.82 2.82 4.30
C MET A 81 -1.79 2.79 5.42
N LEU A 82 -0.61 3.35 5.16
CA LEU A 82 0.46 3.54 6.13
C LEU A 82 0.90 5.01 6.03
N THR A 83 0.47 5.84 6.96
CA THR A 83 0.55 7.28 6.81
C THR A 83 0.52 7.99 8.17
N THR A 84 0.96 9.26 8.19
CA THR A 84 0.79 10.12 9.36
C THR A 84 -0.60 10.76 9.39
N GLU A 85 -1.35 10.69 8.29
CA GLU A 85 -2.71 11.23 8.21
C GLU A 85 -3.69 10.35 8.95
N SER A 86 -4.63 10.97 9.68
CA SER A 86 -5.62 10.23 10.44
C SER A 86 -6.99 10.91 10.49
N SER A 87 -7.26 11.86 9.57
CA SER A 87 -8.54 12.58 9.59
C SER A 87 -9.70 11.63 9.29
N PRO A 88 -10.86 11.82 9.95
CA PRO A 88 -12.04 10.98 9.71
C PRO A 88 -12.48 11.00 8.24
N ASN A 89 -12.41 12.14 7.57
CA ASN A 89 -12.81 12.26 6.16
C ASN A 89 -11.92 11.41 5.24
N MET A 90 -10.62 11.41 5.49
CA MET A 90 -9.68 10.60 4.70
C MET A 90 -9.89 9.11 4.94
N LYS A 91 -10.10 8.71 6.20
CA LYS A 91 -10.40 7.32 6.53
C LYS A 91 -11.69 6.85 5.88
N GLU A 92 -12.69 7.71 5.79
CA GLU A 92 -13.96 7.41 5.14
C GLU A 92 -13.77 7.19 3.63
N ARG A 93 -12.97 8.02 2.96
CA ARG A 93 -12.61 7.82 1.55
C ARG A 93 -11.92 6.48 1.34
N GLY A 94 -10.96 6.15 2.21
CA GLY A 94 -10.25 4.87 2.14
C GLY A 94 -11.19 3.69 2.31
N LYS A 95 -12.07 3.77 3.29
CA LYS A 95 -13.07 2.72 3.54
C LYS A 95 -14.00 2.53 2.34
N ALA A 96 -14.45 3.61 1.71
CA ALA A 96 -15.29 3.55 0.54
C ALA A 96 -14.59 2.87 -0.65
N ALA A 97 -13.27 3.01 -0.76
CA ALA A 97 -12.45 2.31 -1.77
C ALA A 97 -12.07 0.88 -1.36
N GLY A 98 -12.53 0.42 -0.21
CA GLY A 98 -12.25 -0.93 0.27
C GLY A 98 -10.91 -1.10 0.95
N VAL A 99 -10.31 -0.03 1.48
CA VAL A 99 -9.09 -0.11 2.28
C VAL A 99 -9.39 -0.91 3.56
N LYS A 100 -8.60 -1.94 3.81
CA LYS A 100 -8.83 -2.87 4.92
C LYS A 100 -8.21 -2.44 6.23
N GLY A 101 -7.18 -1.59 6.19
CA GLY A 101 -6.51 -1.13 7.39
C GLY A 101 -5.90 0.25 7.21
N TRP A 102 -5.79 0.94 8.32
CA TRP A 102 -5.19 2.27 8.38
C TRP A 102 -4.16 2.27 9.49
N ILE A 103 -2.89 2.31 9.13
CA ILE A 103 -1.79 2.26 10.07
C ILE A 103 -1.16 3.64 10.15
N VAL A 104 -1.11 4.20 11.36
CA VAL A 104 -0.46 5.49 11.59
C VAL A 104 1.03 5.26 11.81
N LYS A 105 1.87 5.99 11.05
CA LYS A 105 3.32 5.92 11.23
C LYS A 105 3.72 6.30 12.65
N PRO A 106 4.80 5.75 13.21
CA PRO A 106 5.84 4.95 12.54
C PRO A 106 5.42 3.50 12.31
N PHE A 107 6.03 2.89 11.28
CA PHE A 107 5.81 1.48 10.96
C PHE A 107 6.40 0.58 12.06
N LYS A 108 5.60 -0.36 12.55
CA LYS A 108 6.01 -1.32 13.58
C LYS A 108 5.85 -2.73 13.02
N GLY A 109 6.90 -3.18 12.33
CA GLY A 109 6.87 -4.40 11.52
C GLY A 109 6.44 -5.65 12.28
N ALA A 110 6.94 -5.84 13.51
CA ALA A 110 6.58 -7.01 14.32
C ALA A 110 5.08 -7.11 14.57
N ALA A 111 4.40 -5.97 14.70
CA ALA A 111 2.96 -5.94 14.98
C ALA A 111 2.10 -6.23 13.75
N VAL A 112 2.61 -5.94 12.53
CA VAL A 112 1.80 -6.01 11.31
C VAL A 112 2.17 -7.15 10.37
N LEU A 113 3.34 -7.75 10.55
CA LEU A 113 3.87 -8.78 9.63
C LEU A 113 2.89 -9.95 9.47
N GLU A 114 2.35 -10.47 10.55
CA GLU A 114 1.41 -11.59 10.50
C GLU A 114 0.12 -11.21 9.77
N THR A 115 -0.37 -9.99 9.97
CA THR A 115 -1.53 -9.48 9.25
C THR A 115 -1.26 -9.41 7.75
N PHE A 116 -0.10 -8.90 7.36
CA PHE A 116 0.28 -8.80 5.95
C PHE A 116 0.43 -10.19 5.31
N LYS A 117 1.00 -11.16 6.03
CA LYS A 117 1.08 -12.54 5.55
C LYS A 117 -0.29 -13.12 5.24
N LYS A 118 -1.28 -12.86 6.09
CA LYS A 118 -2.67 -13.31 5.87
C LYS A 118 -3.28 -12.66 4.63
N LEU A 119 -2.97 -11.39 4.38
CA LEU A 119 -3.55 -10.65 3.25
C LEU A 119 -2.95 -11.05 1.90
N VAL A 120 -1.84 -11.75 1.87
CA VAL A 120 -1.21 -12.26 0.64
C VAL A 120 -1.35 -13.78 0.48
N ALA A 121 -1.94 -14.43 1.45
CA ALA A 121 -2.11 -15.89 1.43
C ALA A 121 -3.06 -16.36 0.32
#